data_f5b3c310fd559a876dca9f28d82fc8fb
#
_entry.id   f5b3c310fd559a876dca9f28d82fc8fb
#
_cell.length_a   1.000
_cell.length_b   1.000
_cell.length_c   1.000
_cell.angle_alpha   90.00
_cell.angle_beta   90.00
_cell.angle_gamma   90.00
#
_symmetry.space_group_name_H-M   'P 1'
#
loop_
_entity.id
_entity.type
_entity.pdbx_description
1 polymer ?
#
loop_
_entity_poly.entity_id
_entity_poly.type
_entity_poly.pdbx_seq_one_letter_code
_entity_poly.pdbx_strand_id
1 'polypeptide(L)'
;MKKKVVALTLALTLAAGLVTGCGNAKKDDNKADSKTITVAASQTPHSEILAEAAKTLKKQGYDLKVTVFDDYVQPNNVVESGEFDANYVEHKPYMEQFNKENGTHIVDAGDIHYEPFGIYGGTKTKLEDVAEG
;
A
#
# COMPACT_ATOMS: atom_id res chain seq x y z
N MET A 1 -42.77 49.65 20.28
CA MET A 1 -42.74 48.25 20.74
C MET A 1 -42.67 47.22 19.61
N LYS A 2 -43.25 47.44 18.44
CA LYS A 2 -43.26 46.47 17.31
C LYS A 2 -41.88 46.21 16.68
N LYS A 3 -40.98 47.19 16.64
CA LYS A 3 -39.63 47.02 16.05
C LYS A 3 -38.67 46.19 16.91
N LYS A 4 -38.85 46.15 18.23
CA LYS A 4 -38.00 45.37 19.15
C LYS A 4 -38.37 43.87 19.15
N VAL A 5 -39.64 43.56 18.90
CA VAL A 5 -40.14 42.16 18.84
C VAL A 5 -39.66 41.48 17.54
N VAL A 6 -39.61 42.24 16.41
CA VAL A 6 -39.12 41.72 15.13
C VAL A 6 -37.61 41.43 15.17
N ALA A 7 -36.84 42.26 15.87
CA ALA A 7 -35.39 42.03 16.02
C ALA A 7 -35.12 40.80 16.90
N LEU A 8 -35.92 40.53 17.89
CA LEU A 8 -35.75 39.38 18.78
C LEU A 8 -36.13 38.03 18.12
N THR A 9 -37.14 38.03 17.26
CA THR A 9 -37.53 36.85 16.48
C THR A 9 -36.51 36.53 15.38
N LEU A 10 -35.88 37.54 14.76
CA LEU A 10 -34.86 37.31 13.75
C LEU A 10 -33.56 36.75 14.36
N ALA A 11 -33.19 37.16 15.59
CA ALA A 11 -32.04 36.66 16.29
C ALA A 11 -32.22 35.20 16.76
N LEU A 12 -33.44 34.80 17.10
CA LEU A 12 -33.71 33.40 17.50
C LEU A 12 -33.68 32.43 16.31
N THR A 13 -34.07 32.86 15.12
CA THR A 13 -34.05 32.02 13.91
C THR A 13 -32.60 31.83 13.37
N LEU A 14 -31.68 32.77 13.60
CA LEU A 14 -30.26 32.59 13.21
C LEU A 14 -29.55 31.63 14.17
N ALA A 15 -29.94 31.54 15.46
CA ALA A 15 -29.30 30.66 16.42
C ALA A 15 -29.70 29.19 16.24
N ALA A 16 -30.87 28.90 15.63
CA ALA A 16 -31.35 27.53 15.39
C ALA A 16 -30.70 26.89 14.11
N GLY A 17 -30.11 27.69 13.23
CA GLY A 17 -29.52 27.22 11.97
C GLY A 17 -28.08 26.71 12.08
N LEU A 18 -27.39 26.87 13.23
CA LEU A 18 -26.01 26.52 13.41
C LEU A 18 -25.76 25.16 14.08
N VAL A 19 -26.81 24.42 14.43
CA VAL A 19 -26.67 23.13 15.14
C VAL A 19 -26.87 21.90 14.25
N THR A 20 -27.21 22.06 12.97
CA THR A 20 -27.42 20.93 12.04
C THR A 20 -26.24 20.67 11.08
N GLY A 21 -25.07 21.23 11.34
CA GLY A 21 -23.88 21.09 10.50
C GLY A 21 -22.78 20.16 11.04
N CYS A 22 -22.99 19.44 12.14
CA CYS A 22 -22.14 18.31 12.49
C CYS A 22 -22.65 17.07 11.76
N GLY A 23 -22.42 17.02 10.45
CA GLY A 23 -22.37 15.76 9.74
C GLY A 23 -21.30 14.92 10.42
N ASN A 24 -21.75 13.93 11.18
CA ASN A 24 -20.94 12.84 11.67
C ASN A 24 -20.34 12.15 10.43
N ALA A 25 -19.18 12.63 9.98
CA ALA A 25 -18.32 11.83 9.15
C ALA A 25 -18.02 10.60 10.03
N LYS A 26 -18.83 9.56 9.88
CA LYS A 26 -18.40 8.23 10.28
C LYS A 26 -17.06 8.04 9.57
N LYS A 27 -15.96 8.23 10.29
CA LYS A 27 -14.77 7.47 10.00
C LYS A 27 -15.28 6.03 9.94
N ASP A 28 -15.18 5.43 8.78
CA ASP A 28 -15.26 3.99 8.67
C ASP A 28 -14.05 3.43 9.44
N ASP A 29 -14.20 3.34 10.76
CA ASP A 29 -13.32 2.56 11.65
C ASP A 29 -13.54 1.04 11.44
N ASN A 30 -14.03 0.63 10.27
CA ASN A 30 -14.19 -0.77 9.87
C ASN A 30 -12.87 -1.42 9.39
N LYS A 31 -11.71 -0.82 9.68
CA LYS A 31 -10.43 -1.47 9.39
C LYS A 31 -10.01 -2.48 10.49
N ALA A 32 -10.71 -2.54 11.61
CA ALA A 32 -10.34 -3.38 12.76
C ALA A 32 -10.81 -4.84 12.70
N ASP A 33 -11.70 -5.21 11.77
CA ASP A 33 -12.22 -6.58 11.63
C ASP A 33 -12.04 -7.19 10.22
N SER A 34 -11.40 -6.48 9.30
CA SER A 34 -11.11 -6.99 7.98
C SER A 34 -9.90 -7.91 8.03
N LYS A 35 -10.13 -9.21 7.89
CA LYS A 35 -9.09 -10.21 7.65
C LYS A 35 -8.52 -10.13 6.22
N THR A 36 -8.75 -9.03 5.53
CA THR A 36 -8.20 -8.75 4.21
C THR A 36 -6.82 -8.13 4.34
N ILE A 37 -5.86 -8.68 3.60
CA ILE A 37 -4.49 -8.18 3.49
C ILE A 37 -4.27 -7.80 2.03
N THR A 38 -3.83 -6.57 1.76
CA THR A 38 -3.55 -6.07 0.42
C THR A 38 -2.05 -6.02 0.19
N VAL A 39 -1.57 -6.63 -0.90
CA VAL A 39 -0.15 -6.70 -1.23
C VAL A 39 0.10 -6.26 -2.66
N ALA A 40 0.99 -5.29 -2.83
CA ALA A 40 1.55 -4.91 -4.13
C ALA A 40 2.70 -5.86 -4.48
N ALA A 41 2.74 -6.41 -5.69
CA ALA A 41 3.74 -7.38 -6.08
C ALA A 41 4.20 -7.18 -7.53
N SER A 42 5.39 -7.65 -7.88
CA SER A 42 5.76 -7.87 -9.27
C SER A 42 5.22 -9.20 -9.78
N GLN A 43 5.24 -9.39 -11.10
CA GLN A 43 4.65 -10.56 -11.74
C GLN A 43 5.30 -11.87 -11.26
N THR A 44 6.47 -12.16 -11.71
CA THR A 44 7.21 -13.41 -11.46
C THR A 44 8.53 -13.12 -10.75
N PRO A 45 8.87 -13.82 -9.67
CA PRO A 45 8.14 -14.94 -9.05
C PRO A 45 7.13 -14.51 -7.96
N HIS A 46 7.09 -13.22 -7.60
CA HIS A 46 6.44 -12.69 -6.40
C HIS A 46 4.93 -12.98 -6.35
N SER A 47 4.18 -12.63 -7.42
CA SER A 47 2.73 -12.88 -7.43
C SER A 47 2.39 -14.37 -7.41
N GLU A 48 3.24 -15.23 -7.97
CA GLU A 48 3.05 -16.68 -7.97
C GLU A 48 3.24 -17.26 -6.55
N ILE A 49 4.25 -16.79 -5.83
CA ILE A 49 4.48 -17.17 -4.42
C ILE A 49 3.30 -16.72 -3.55
N LEU A 50 2.83 -15.49 -3.75
CA LEU A 50 1.66 -14.97 -3.01
C LEU A 50 0.38 -15.74 -3.33
N ALA A 51 0.21 -16.24 -4.56
CA ALA A 51 -0.93 -17.08 -4.92
C ALA A 51 -0.95 -18.40 -4.11
N GLU A 52 0.20 -18.97 -3.83
CA GLU A 52 0.30 -20.14 -2.94
C GLU A 52 0.05 -19.77 -1.47
N ALA A 53 0.63 -18.65 -1.01
CA ALA A 53 0.40 -18.14 0.33
C ALA A 53 -1.09 -17.85 0.61
N ALA A 54 -1.81 -17.30 -0.38
CA ALA A 54 -3.24 -17.02 -0.29
C ALA A 54 -4.07 -18.25 0.06
N LYS A 55 -3.71 -19.43 -0.45
CA LYS A 55 -4.40 -20.70 -0.15
C LYS A 55 -4.28 -21.07 1.33
N THR A 56 -3.11 -20.82 1.92
CA THR A 56 -2.85 -21.10 3.34
C THR A 56 -3.54 -20.07 4.22
N LEU A 57 -3.42 -18.78 3.89
CA LEU A 57 -4.05 -17.67 4.62
C LEU A 57 -5.57 -17.80 4.61
N LYS A 58 -6.17 -18.23 3.49
CA LYS A 58 -7.62 -18.45 3.40
C LYS A 58 -8.11 -19.52 4.41
N LYS A 59 -7.36 -20.59 4.64
CA LYS A 59 -7.69 -21.61 5.64
C LYS A 59 -7.65 -21.05 7.06
N GLN A 60 -6.85 -19.99 7.29
CA GLN A 60 -6.74 -19.29 8.56
C GLN A 60 -7.76 -18.13 8.68
N GLY A 61 -8.59 -17.93 7.65
CA GLY A 61 -9.65 -16.93 7.63
C GLY A 61 -9.20 -15.55 7.17
N TYR A 62 -8.03 -15.43 6.53
CA TYR A 62 -7.57 -14.22 5.87
C TYR A 62 -7.89 -14.21 4.38
N ASP A 63 -8.11 -13.03 3.82
CA ASP A 63 -8.33 -12.79 2.39
C ASP A 63 -7.14 -11.98 1.84
N LEU A 64 -6.19 -12.66 1.19
CA LEU A 64 -5.04 -12.01 0.57
C LEU A 64 -5.42 -11.49 -0.81
N LYS A 65 -5.33 -10.17 -1.00
CA LYS A 65 -5.54 -9.50 -2.29
C LYS A 65 -4.21 -9.01 -2.83
N VAL A 66 -3.83 -9.54 -3.98
CA VAL A 66 -2.58 -9.19 -4.65
C VAL A 66 -2.89 -8.33 -5.87
N THR A 67 -2.20 -7.20 -6.00
CA THR A 67 -2.20 -6.37 -7.21
C THR A 67 -0.80 -6.39 -7.80
N VAL A 68 -0.72 -6.72 -9.09
CA VAL A 68 0.54 -6.78 -9.81
C VAL A 68 0.85 -5.42 -10.42
N PHE A 69 2.09 -4.98 -10.23
CA PHE A 69 2.65 -3.76 -10.81
C PHE A 69 3.79 -4.10 -11.76
N ASP A 70 3.90 -3.34 -12.84
CA ASP A 70 4.92 -3.53 -13.88
C ASP A 70 6.19 -2.68 -13.64
N ASP A 71 6.22 -1.93 -12.55
CA ASP A 71 7.35 -1.07 -12.15
C ASP A 71 7.74 -1.30 -10.69
N TYR A 72 8.90 -0.78 -10.28
CA TYR A 72 9.46 -0.94 -8.93
C TYR A 72 9.25 0.26 -8.00
N VAL A 73 8.64 1.34 -8.51
CA VAL A 73 8.42 2.58 -7.75
C VAL A 73 7.04 2.59 -7.11
N GLN A 74 6.00 2.25 -7.88
CA GLN A 74 4.62 2.28 -7.41
C GLN A 74 4.35 1.36 -6.21
N PRO A 75 4.87 0.12 -6.14
CA PRO A 75 4.68 -0.73 -4.97
C PRO A 75 5.09 -0.08 -3.65
N ASN A 76 6.19 0.68 -3.65
CA ASN A 76 6.66 1.40 -2.49
C ASN A 76 5.75 2.59 -2.15
N ASN A 77 5.33 3.34 -3.16
CA ASN A 77 4.47 4.50 -2.97
C ASN A 77 3.11 4.13 -2.37
N VAL A 78 2.49 3.04 -2.82
CA VAL A 78 1.17 2.60 -2.32
C VAL A 78 1.25 2.04 -0.90
N VAL A 79 2.39 1.50 -0.48
CA VAL A 79 2.63 1.09 0.91
C VAL A 79 2.89 2.31 1.79
N GLU A 80 3.76 3.22 1.38
CA GLU A 80 4.05 4.45 2.13
C GLU A 80 2.79 5.29 2.35
N SER A 81 1.90 5.37 1.34
CA SER A 81 0.63 6.10 1.46
C SER A 81 -0.42 5.37 2.32
N GLY A 82 -0.20 4.11 2.67
CA GLY A 82 -1.15 3.27 3.40
C GLY A 82 -2.32 2.78 2.55
N GLU A 83 -2.23 2.87 1.22
CA GLU A 83 -3.21 2.28 0.30
C GLU A 83 -3.13 0.76 0.31
N PHE A 84 -1.92 0.20 0.43
CA PHE A 84 -1.63 -1.21 0.58
C PHE A 84 -1.01 -1.50 1.94
N ASP A 85 -1.26 -2.71 2.47
CA ASP A 85 -0.70 -3.14 3.76
C ASP A 85 0.77 -3.53 3.64
N ALA A 86 1.20 -4.05 2.48
CA ALA A 86 2.58 -4.45 2.21
C ALA A 86 2.88 -4.48 0.71
N ASN A 87 4.17 -4.58 0.37
CA ASN A 87 4.61 -5.02 -0.95
C ASN A 87 5.48 -6.28 -0.85
N TYR A 88 5.62 -6.96 -1.97
CA TYR A 88 6.54 -8.06 -2.16
C TYR A 88 7.14 -7.97 -3.55
N VAL A 89 8.26 -7.26 -3.68
CA VAL A 89 8.81 -6.82 -4.98
C VAL A 89 10.33 -6.81 -4.99
N GLU A 90 10.96 -6.34 -3.92
CA GLU A 90 12.32 -5.82 -3.97
C GLU A 90 13.26 -6.48 -2.96
N HIS A 91 14.55 -6.25 -3.21
CA HIS A 91 15.62 -6.61 -2.28
C HIS A 91 15.85 -5.47 -1.27
N LYS A 92 16.23 -5.82 -0.06
CA LYS A 92 16.46 -4.89 1.04
C LYS A 92 17.37 -3.70 0.70
N PRO A 93 18.51 -3.85 -0.03
CA PRO A 93 19.33 -2.70 -0.38
C PRO A 93 18.60 -1.67 -1.25
N TYR A 94 17.69 -2.10 -2.14
CA TYR A 94 16.87 -1.21 -2.94
C TYR A 94 15.87 -0.45 -2.06
N MET A 95 15.18 -1.14 -1.15
CA MET A 95 14.25 -0.51 -0.20
C MET A 95 14.95 0.57 0.64
N GLU A 96 16.13 0.26 1.18
CA GLU A 96 16.91 1.21 1.99
C GLU A 96 17.31 2.45 1.17
N GLN A 97 17.75 2.24 -0.07
CA GLN A 97 18.07 3.35 -0.98
C GLN A 97 16.82 4.16 -1.34
N PHE A 98 15.71 3.50 -1.66
CA PHE A 98 14.45 4.14 -1.99
C PHE A 98 13.97 5.04 -0.85
N ASN A 99 13.98 4.54 0.38
CA ASN A 99 13.64 5.32 1.57
C ASN A 99 14.50 6.57 1.70
N LYS A 100 15.80 6.44 1.52
CA LYS A 100 16.75 7.54 1.61
C LYS A 100 16.52 8.63 0.55
N GLU A 101 16.24 8.20 -0.69
CA GLU A 101 16.09 9.11 -1.82
C GLU A 101 14.72 9.79 -1.86
N ASN A 102 13.68 9.10 -1.41
CA ASN A 102 12.30 9.57 -1.49
C ASN A 102 11.72 10.03 -0.15
N GLY A 103 12.46 9.89 0.94
CA GLY A 103 11.98 10.26 2.28
C GLY A 103 10.84 9.37 2.78
N THR A 104 10.79 8.12 2.33
CA THR A 104 9.80 7.11 2.73
C THR A 104 10.25 6.33 3.96
N HIS A 105 9.32 5.59 4.59
CA HIS A 105 9.53 4.92 5.89
C HIS A 105 9.19 3.44 5.84
N ILE A 106 9.33 2.81 4.67
CA ILE A 106 9.05 1.39 4.46
C ILE A 106 10.02 0.57 5.28
N VAL A 107 9.52 -0.49 5.93
CA VAL A 107 10.30 -1.38 6.77
C VAL A 107 10.26 -2.81 6.24
N ASP A 108 11.36 -3.51 6.40
CA ASP A 108 11.46 -4.93 6.11
C ASP A 108 10.67 -5.73 7.15
N ALA A 109 9.68 -6.50 6.68
CA ALA A 109 8.86 -7.37 7.51
C ALA A 109 9.41 -8.81 7.56
N GLY A 110 10.25 -9.20 6.62
CA GLY A 110 10.92 -10.50 6.56
C GLY A 110 11.33 -10.91 5.17
N ASP A 111 12.41 -11.67 5.10
CA ASP A 111 12.95 -12.24 3.87
C ASP A 111 12.17 -13.50 3.48
N ILE A 112 11.69 -13.59 2.24
CA ILE A 112 10.82 -14.68 1.77
C ILE A 112 11.59 -15.64 0.88
N HIS A 113 12.40 -15.15 -0.06
CA HIS A 113 13.19 -15.98 -0.96
C HIS A 113 14.50 -15.29 -1.35
N TYR A 114 15.40 -16.07 -1.97
CA TYR A 114 16.68 -15.61 -2.44
C TYR A 114 16.77 -15.74 -3.96
N GLU A 115 17.20 -14.69 -4.64
CA GLU A 115 17.39 -14.66 -6.09
C GLU A 115 18.89 -14.50 -6.39
N PRO A 116 19.61 -15.60 -6.67
CA PRO A 116 21.03 -15.51 -6.95
C PRO A 116 21.27 -14.91 -8.33
N PHE A 117 22.23 -14.00 -8.42
CA PHE A 117 22.75 -13.57 -9.70
C PHE A 117 23.51 -14.71 -10.37
N GLY A 118 23.26 -14.94 -11.66
CA GLY A 118 23.91 -16.00 -12.42
C GLY A 118 24.36 -15.54 -13.81
N ILE A 119 25.47 -16.11 -14.29
CA ILE A 119 25.93 -15.95 -15.67
C ILE A 119 25.56 -17.21 -16.43
N TYR A 120 24.82 -17.07 -17.51
CA TYR A 120 24.30 -18.18 -18.28
C TYR A 120 24.94 -18.21 -19.66
N GLY A 121 25.18 -19.42 -20.21
CA GLY A 121 25.69 -19.61 -21.56
C GLY A 121 24.71 -19.06 -22.61
N GLY A 122 25.26 -18.34 -23.58
CA GLY A 122 24.55 -17.86 -24.78
C GLY A 122 25.23 -18.37 -26.03
N THR A 123 25.70 -17.46 -26.90
CA THR A 123 26.53 -17.80 -28.05
C THR A 123 27.94 -18.31 -27.65
N LYS A 124 28.37 -17.96 -26.44
CA LYS A 124 29.56 -18.47 -25.80
C LYS A 124 29.18 -19.39 -24.64
N THR A 125 29.86 -20.52 -24.53
CA THR A 125 29.59 -21.55 -23.52
C THR A 125 30.57 -21.54 -22.37
N LYS A 126 31.69 -20.79 -22.52
CA LYS A 126 32.71 -20.63 -21.49
C LYS A 126 32.96 -19.15 -21.27
N LEU A 127 33.25 -18.79 -20.03
CA LEU A 127 33.52 -17.40 -19.64
C LEU A 127 34.81 -16.87 -20.29
N GLU A 128 35.83 -17.74 -20.44
CA GLU A 128 37.11 -17.42 -21.08
C GLU A 128 37.01 -17.06 -22.57
N ASP A 129 35.88 -17.43 -23.21
CA ASP A 129 35.62 -17.11 -24.62
C ASP A 129 34.91 -15.75 -24.80
N VAL A 130 34.56 -15.07 -23.69
CA VAL A 130 33.95 -13.74 -23.72
C VAL A 130 35.08 -12.71 -23.82
N ALA A 131 35.03 -11.88 -24.87
CA ALA A 131 35.99 -10.80 -25.06
C ALA A 131 35.80 -9.74 -23.97
N GLU A 132 36.89 -9.12 -23.59
CA GLU A 132 36.87 -7.91 -22.77
C GLU A 132 36.19 -6.80 -23.56
N GLY A 133 35.25 -6.06 -22.90
CA GLY A 133 34.50 -4.95 -23.50
C GLY A 133 35.28 -3.65 -23.57
#